data_8b0b5ae8da19d56f49a81a6d6fe85237
#
_entry.id   8b0b5ae8da19d56f49a81a6d6fe85237
#
_cell.length_a   1.000
_cell.length_b   1.000
_cell.length_c   1.000
_cell.angle_alpha   90.00
_cell.angle_beta   90.00
_cell.angle_gamma   90.00
#
_symmetry.space_group_name_H-M   'P 1'
#
loop_
_entity.id
_entity.type
_entity.pdbx_description
1 polymer ?
#
loop_
_entity_poly.entity_id
_entity_poly.type
_entity_poly.pdbx_seq_one_letter_code
_entity_poly.pdbx_strand_id
1 'polypeptide(L)'
;MKRAFMSETAIVRTLAPSIAGVGLFIFVVLTLANATDGDSGMSAGACAVSAMSPIIIMNSLAGYDNQNGWERYRATLPFSRKDIICARYLCTVVFSIVMACAATLLNILALPLFDPMGIPSTCQTIFEIATASAASMLISLMMVFLAQPLFFRFGHMEALRLSVGLFALLGCLTMAALSSSNPISNWLMSIAGGNPDPAVLGCLCAGIAVLALALCAISCTVSTKVYRVRDL
;
A
#
# COMPACT_ATOMS: atom_id res chain seq x y z
N MET A 1 -10.37 -9.41 19.64
CA MET A 1 -9.33 -9.12 18.63
C MET A 1 -8.74 -10.37 17.98
N LYS A 2 -8.09 -11.32 18.69
CA LYS A 2 -7.42 -12.48 18.05
C LYS A 2 -8.33 -13.31 17.13
N ARG A 3 -9.56 -13.63 17.55
CA ARG A 3 -10.53 -14.39 16.74
C ARG A 3 -11.03 -13.60 15.52
N ALA A 4 -11.26 -12.28 15.67
CA ALA A 4 -11.64 -11.42 14.56
C ALA A 4 -10.50 -11.29 13.53
N PHE A 5 -9.24 -11.18 13.96
CA PHE A 5 -8.08 -11.19 13.08
C PHE A 5 -7.94 -12.53 12.34
N MET A 6 -8.16 -13.66 13.02
CA MET A 6 -8.13 -14.99 12.37
C MET A 6 -9.21 -15.14 11.29
N SER A 7 -10.39 -14.54 11.44
CA SER A 7 -11.43 -14.57 10.41
C SER A 7 -11.02 -13.76 9.17
N GLU A 8 -10.42 -12.58 9.35
CA GLU A 8 -9.92 -11.78 8.24
C GLU A 8 -8.74 -12.46 7.52
N THR A 9 -7.80 -13.06 8.27
CA THR A 9 -6.68 -13.80 7.68
C THR A 9 -7.13 -15.03 6.90
N ALA A 10 -8.20 -15.69 7.30
CA ALA A 10 -8.77 -16.82 6.54
C ALA A 10 -9.28 -16.35 5.16
N ILE A 11 -9.95 -15.20 5.09
CA ILE A 11 -10.40 -14.61 3.83
C ILE A 11 -9.20 -14.25 2.94
N VAL A 12 -8.20 -13.56 3.50
CA VAL A 12 -7.00 -13.20 2.73
C VAL A 12 -6.24 -14.43 2.25
N ARG A 13 -6.16 -15.49 3.05
CA ARG A 13 -5.53 -16.75 2.63
C ARG A 13 -6.21 -17.36 1.41
N THR A 14 -7.54 -17.26 1.31
CA THR A 14 -8.28 -17.72 0.13
C THR A 14 -7.99 -16.87 -1.10
N LEU A 15 -7.78 -15.56 -0.92
CA LEU A 15 -7.48 -14.60 -1.98
C LEU A 15 -5.97 -14.50 -2.30
N ALA A 16 -5.12 -14.97 -1.40
CA ALA A 16 -3.64 -14.85 -1.49
C ALA A 16 -3.07 -15.33 -2.84
N PRO A 17 -3.47 -16.48 -3.42
CA PRO A 17 -2.90 -16.92 -4.69
C PRO A 17 -3.25 -15.96 -5.84
N SER A 18 -4.46 -15.40 -5.86
CA SER A 18 -4.86 -14.42 -6.88
C SER A 18 -4.11 -13.10 -6.72
N ILE A 19 -3.96 -12.62 -5.50
CA ILE A 19 -3.22 -11.39 -5.20
C ILE A 19 -1.74 -11.55 -5.54
N ALA A 20 -1.14 -12.68 -5.17
CA ALA A 20 0.25 -12.98 -5.49
C ALA A 20 0.48 -13.13 -7.00
N GLY A 21 -0.45 -13.76 -7.73
CA GLY A 21 -0.38 -13.90 -9.18
C GLY A 21 -0.42 -12.55 -9.89
N VAL A 22 -1.34 -11.67 -9.52
CA VAL A 22 -1.41 -10.31 -10.07
C VAL A 22 -0.16 -9.50 -9.70
N GLY A 23 0.29 -9.58 -8.46
CA GLY A 23 1.51 -8.91 -8.02
C GLY A 23 2.75 -9.37 -8.78
N LEU A 24 2.91 -10.69 -8.97
CA LEU A 24 4.01 -11.25 -9.76
C LEU A 24 3.95 -10.82 -11.23
N PHE A 25 2.77 -10.81 -11.82
CA PHE A 25 2.59 -10.34 -13.20
C PHE A 25 3.00 -8.87 -13.36
N ILE A 26 2.51 -7.99 -12.50
CA ILE A 26 2.89 -6.57 -12.49
C ILE A 26 4.40 -6.41 -12.29
N PHE A 27 4.98 -7.17 -11.36
CA PHE A 27 6.42 -7.14 -11.08
C PHE A 27 7.22 -7.50 -12.33
N VAL A 28 6.90 -8.62 -12.99
CA VAL A 28 7.62 -9.08 -14.18
C VAL A 28 7.51 -8.09 -15.34
N VAL A 29 6.29 -7.60 -15.62
CA VAL A 29 6.05 -6.66 -16.72
C VAL A 29 6.83 -5.36 -16.51
N LEU A 30 6.77 -4.78 -15.31
CA LEU A 30 7.45 -3.52 -15.04
C LEU A 30 8.97 -3.67 -14.96
N THR A 31 9.47 -4.78 -14.41
CA THR A 31 10.91 -5.04 -14.36
C THR A 31 11.47 -5.25 -15.77
N LEU A 32 10.76 -5.98 -16.63
CA LEU A 32 11.17 -6.15 -18.03
C LEU A 32 11.09 -4.85 -18.83
N ALA A 33 10.02 -4.06 -18.66
CA ALA A 33 9.87 -2.79 -19.34
C ALA A 33 11.01 -1.81 -18.98
N ASN A 34 11.39 -1.72 -17.71
CA ASN A 34 12.48 -0.85 -17.28
C ASN A 34 13.88 -1.38 -17.63
N ALA A 35 14.05 -2.72 -17.76
CA ALA A 35 15.31 -3.30 -18.18
C ALA A 35 15.66 -2.93 -19.63
N THR A 36 14.70 -2.59 -20.49
CA THR A 36 14.93 -2.17 -21.87
C THR A 36 15.40 -0.74 -21.99
N ASP A 37 15.11 0.13 -21.02
CA ASP A 37 15.41 1.56 -21.09
C ASP A 37 16.80 1.94 -20.55
N GLY A 38 17.58 0.95 -20.04
CA GLY A 38 18.98 1.13 -19.62
C GLY A 38 19.20 2.05 -18.41
N ASP A 39 18.13 2.57 -17.84
CA ASP A 39 18.18 3.47 -16.70
C ASP A 39 17.84 2.73 -15.38
N SER A 40 18.17 3.37 -14.25
CA SER A 40 18.06 2.91 -12.86
C SER A 40 16.64 2.47 -12.40
N GLY A 41 15.78 2.06 -13.32
CA GLY A 41 14.40 1.64 -13.12
C GLY A 41 14.22 0.26 -12.46
N MET A 42 15.29 -0.38 -11.96
CA MET A 42 15.20 -1.71 -11.35
C MET A 42 14.31 -1.75 -10.10
N SER A 43 14.13 -0.63 -9.42
CA SER A 43 13.23 -0.53 -8.26
C SER A 43 11.75 -0.41 -8.62
N ALA A 44 11.42 -0.10 -9.88
CA ALA A 44 10.05 0.22 -10.29
C ALA A 44 9.07 -0.93 -10.08
N GLY A 45 9.47 -2.18 -10.36
CA GLY A 45 8.65 -3.35 -10.13
C GLY A 45 8.32 -3.56 -8.65
N ALA A 46 9.32 -3.44 -7.77
CA ALA A 46 9.14 -3.55 -6.33
C ALA A 46 8.27 -2.41 -5.77
N CYS A 47 8.50 -1.18 -6.21
CA CYS A 47 7.72 -0.01 -5.82
C CYS A 47 6.25 -0.12 -6.24
N ALA A 48 5.99 -0.58 -7.47
CA ALA A 48 4.63 -0.74 -7.98
C ALA A 48 3.84 -1.81 -7.21
N VAL A 49 4.43 -2.98 -6.96
CA VAL A 49 3.79 -4.05 -6.17
C VAL A 49 3.56 -3.58 -4.74
N SER A 50 4.53 -2.90 -4.14
CA SER A 50 4.42 -2.36 -2.79
C SER A 50 3.33 -1.30 -2.69
N ALA A 51 3.19 -0.42 -3.68
CA ALA A 51 2.15 0.61 -3.73
C ALA A 51 0.76 0.02 -3.99
N MET A 52 0.64 -0.99 -4.86
CA MET A 52 -0.66 -1.59 -5.21
C MET A 52 -1.19 -2.52 -4.11
N SER A 53 -0.32 -3.16 -3.32
CA SER A 53 -0.72 -4.19 -2.38
C SER A 53 -1.76 -3.74 -1.34
N PRO A 54 -1.66 -2.57 -0.66
CA PRO A 54 -2.66 -2.15 0.31
C PRO A 54 -4.05 -1.91 -0.32
N ILE A 55 -4.06 -1.34 -1.54
CA ILE A 55 -5.29 -1.04 -2.29
C ILE A 55 -5.99 -2.33 -2.71
N ILE A 56 -5.24 -3.30 -3.23
CA ILE A 56 -5.78 -4.59 -3.65
C ILE A 56 -6.37 -5.34 -2.44
N ILE A 57 -5.66 -5.38 -1.32
CA ILE A 57 -6.11 -6.06 -0.12
C ILE A 57 -7.39 -5.42 0.43
N MET A 58 -7.43 -4.08 0.52
CA MET A 58 -8.61 -3.36 0.98
C MET A 58 -9.83 -3.67 0.10
N ASN A 59 -9.69 -3.56 -1.22
CA ASN A 59 -10.77 -3.81 -2.18
C ASN A 59 -11.22 -5.28 -2.16
N SER A 60 -10.29 -6.22 -2.05
CA SER A 60 -10.59 -7.65 -1.98
C SER A 60 -11.39 -8.00 -0.74
N LEU A 61 -11.01 -7.48 0.43
CA LEU A 61 -11.73 -7.70 1.69
C LEU A 61 -13.13 -7.08 1.62
N ALA A 62 -13.26 -5.87 1.09
CA ALA A 62 -14.56 -5.20 0.96
C ALA A 62 -15.46 -5.89 -0.08
N GLY A 63 -14.88 -6.38 -1.18
CA GLY A 63 -15.59 -7.15 -2.20
C GLY A 63 -16.12 -8.48 -1.68
N TYR A 64 -15.31 -9.20 -0.91
CA TYR A 64 -15.69 -10.45 -0.28
C TYR A 64 -16.88 -10.28 0.68
N ASP A 65 -16.88 -9.24 1.49
CA ASP A 65 -17.98 -8.92 2.40
C ASP A 65 -19.29 -8.70 1.66
N ASN A 66 -19.23 -7.99 0.51
CA ASN A 66 -20.42 -7.67 -0.27
C ASN A 66 -21.00 -8.88 -1.02
N GLN A 67 -20.12 -9.70 -1.62
CA GLN A 67 -20.54 -10.82 -2.45
C GLN A 67 -21.20 -11.96 -1.66
N ASN A 68 -20.70 -12.25 -0.45
CA ASN A 68 -21.11 -13.41 0.34
C ASN A 68 -22.08 -13.06 1.48
N GLY A 69 -22.53 -11.79 1.59
CA GLY A 69 -23.35 -11.35 2.72
C GLY A 69 -22.65 -11.50 4.06
N TRP A 70 -21.32 -11.58 4.04
CA TRP A 70 -20.46 -11.80 5.21
C TRP A 70 -20.59 -10.70 6.25
N GLU A 71 -20.92 -9.47 5.81
CA GLU A 71 -21.19 -8.34 6.70
C GLU A 71 -22.32 -8.63 7.68
N ARG A 72 -23.44 -9.20 7.20
CA ARG A 72 -24.60 -9.57 8.04
C ARG A 72 -24.27 -10.73 8.98
N TYR A 73 -23.59 -11.76 8.47
CA TYR A 73 -23.17 -12.90 9.30
C TYR A 73 -22.22 -12.47 10.41
N ARG A 74 -21.29 -11.53 10.11
CA ARG A 74 -20.34 -10.99 11.09
C ARG A 74 -21.02 -10.22 12.20
N ALA A 75 -22.16 -9.57 11.93
CA ALA A 75 -22.96 -8.84 12.92
C ALA A 75 -23.61 -9.80 13.95
N THR A 76 -23.81 -11.07 13.60
CA THR A 76 -24.37 -12.09 14.54
C THR A 76 -23.30 -12.75 15.43
N LEU A 77 -22.02 -12.55 15.12
CA LEU A 77 -20.94 -13.11 15.92
C LEU A 77 -20.72 -12.30 17.21
N PRO A 78 -20.31 -12.96 18.31
CA PRO A 78 -20.09 -12.31 19.60
C PRO A 78 -18.78 -11.48 19.64
N PHE A 79 -18.55 -10.67 18.59
CA PHE A 79 -17.41 -9.77 18.49
C PHE A 79 -17.84 -8.32 18.69
N SER A 80 -16.98 -7.52 19.35
CA SER A 80 -17.24 -6.10 19.41
C SER A 80 -17.05 -5.47 18.03
N ARG A 81 -17.93 -4.51 17.67
CA ARG A 81 -17.81 -3.78 16.38
C ARG A 81 -16.43 -3.12 16.23
N LYS A 82 -15.81 -2.71 17.34
CA LYS A 82 -14.45 -2.16 17.37
C LYS A 82 -13.40 -3.21 16.99
N ASP A 83 -13.52 -4.44 17.50
CA ASP A 83 -12.57 -5.51 17.21
C ASP A 83 -12.56 -5.91 15.74
N ILE A 84 -13.71 -5.85 15.08
CA ILE A 84 -13.83 -6.12 13.65
C ILE A 84 -13.07 -5.08 12.83
N ILE A 85 -13.28 -3.80 13.14
CA ILE A 85 -12.62 -2.70 12.44
C ILE A 85 -11.10 -2.75 12.66
N CYS A 86 -10.67 -2.83 13.93
CA CYS A 86 -9.24 -2.91 14.24
C CYS A 86 -8.57 -4.12 13.60
N ALA A 87 -9.25 -5.27 13.54
CA ALA A 87 -8.74 -6.47 12.87
C ALA A 87 -8.53 -6.24 11.37
N ARG A 88 -9.45 -5.52 10.70
CA ARG A 88 -9.34 -5.18 9.28
C ARG A 88 -8.15 -4.26 9.00
N TYR A 89 -7.97 -3.19 9.80
CA TYR A 89 -6.82 -2.29 9.67
C TYR A 89 -5.50 -3.06 9.87
N LEU A 90 -5.44 -3.86 10.94
CA LEU A 90 -4.26 -4.68 11.24
C LEU A 90 -3.96 -5.68 10.11
N CYS A 91 -4.98 -6.35 9.59
CA CYS A 91 -4.85 -7.28 8.48
C CYS A 91 -4.28 -6.58 7.23
N THR A 92 -4.83 -5.41 6.86
CA THR A 92 -4.32 -4.63 5.72
C THR A 92 -2.85 -4.27 5.90
N VAL A 93 -2.45 -3.77 7.07
CA VAL A 93 -1.05 -3.40 7.35
C VAL A 93 -0.13 -4.62 7.28
N VAL A 94 -0.47 -5.71 7.97
CA VAL A 94 0.39 -6.91 8.03
C VAL A 94 0.61 -7.50 6.64
N PHE A 95 -0.47 -7.67 5.87
CA PHE A 95 -0.34 -8.24 4.52
C PHE A 95 0.37 -7.29 3.54
N SER A 96 0.19 -5.97 3.68
CA SER A 96 0.94 -5.00 2.88
C SER A 96 2.44 -5.07 3.16
N ILE A 97 2.83 -5.21 4.42
CA ILE A 97 4.24 -5.39 4.80
C ILE A 97 4.79 -6.70 4.21
N VAL A 98 4.05 -7.80 4.32
CA VAL A 98 4.47 -9.09 3.76
C VAL A 98 4.66 -9.01 2.25
N MET A 99 3.72 -8.37 1.53
CA MET A 99 3.82 -8.19 0.08
C MET A 99 4.98 -7.27 -0.33
N ALA A 100 5.21 -6.18 0.40
CA ALA A 100 6.33 -5.28 0.16
C ALA A 100 7.68 -5.98 0.41
N CYS A 101 7.81 -6.74 1.48
CA CYS A 101 9.00 -7.54 1.74
C CYS A 101 9.24 -8.59 0.65
N ALA A 102 8.19 -9.29 0.21
CA ALA A 102 8.29 -10.26 -0.86
C ALA A 102 8.71 -9.61 -2.19
N ALA A 103 8.13 -8.46 -2.55
CA ALA A 103 8.47 -7.72 -3.76
C ALA A 103 9.93 -7.22 -3.72
N THR A 104 10.38 -6.70 -2.58
CA THR A 104 11.75 -6.25 -2.38
C THR A 104 12.73 -7.42 -2.49
N LEU A 105 12.43 -8.56 -1.86
CA LEU A 105 13.25 -9.77 -1.96
C LEU A 105 13.33 -10.29 -3.39
N LEU A 106 12.21 -10.34 -4.12
CA LEU A 106 12.19 -10.73 -5.53
C LEU A 106 13.06 -9.81 -6.39
N ASN A 107 13.02 -8.51 -6.10
CA ASN A 107 13.84 -7.53 -6.83
C ASN A 107 15.34 -7.76 -6.55
N ILE A 108 15.73 -7.98 -5.28
CA ILE A 108 17.11 -8.28 -4.90
C ILE A 108 17.60 -9.59 -5.55
N LEU A 109 16.73 -10.61 -5.59
CA LEU A 109 17.06 -11.88 -6.23
C LEU A 109 17.17 -11.76 -7.77
N ALA A 110 16.48 -10.80 -8.37
CA ALA A 110 16.56 -10.53 -9.80
C ALA A 110 17.81 -9.72 -10.19
N LEU A 111 18.44 -9.00 -9.25
CA LEU A 111 19.67 -8.22 -9.53
C LEU A 111 20.75 -8.99 -10.31
N PRO A 112 21.16 -10.23 -9.92
CA PRO A 112 22.20 -10.95 -10.63
C PRO A 112 21.81 -11.37 -12.06
N LEU A 113 20.53 -11.40 -12.39
CA LEU A 113 20.07 -11.66 -13.76
C LEU A 113 20.34 -10.48 -14.70
N PHE A 114 20.49 -9.28 -14.14
CA PHE A 114 20.77 -8.05 -14.86
C PHE A 114 22.26 -7.62 -14.77
N ASP A 115 23.07 -8.32 -13.97
CA ASP A 115 24.54 -8.10 -13.88
C ASP A 115 25.27 -8.12 -15.24
N PRO A 116 24.87 -8.95 -16.25
CA PRO A 116 25.50 -8.91 -17.57
C PRO A 116 25.38 -7.56 -18.27
N MET A 117 24.47 -6.70 -17.80
CA MET A 117 24.27 -5.34 -18.33
C MET A 117 25.14 -4.28 -17.64
N GLY A 118 26.04 -4.68 -16.71
CA GLY A 118 27.04 -3.78 -16.10
C GLY A 118 26.50 -2.89 -14.98
N ILE A 119 25.38 -3.25 -14.35
CA ILE A 119 24.81 -2.51 -13.22
C ILE A 119 25.42 -3.06 -11.93
N PRO A 120 26.24 -2.29 -11.19
CA PRO A 120 26.90 -2.77 -9.98
C PRO A 120 25.86 -3.01 -8.87
N SER A 121 25.71 -4.27 -8.42
CA SER A 121 24.93 -4.63 -7.25
C SER A 121 25.67 -4.24 -5.97
N THR A 122 25.65 -2.96 -5.61
CA THR A 122 26.22 -2.46 -4.36
C THR A 122 25.21 -2.51 -3.22
N CYS A 123 25.69 -2.62 -1.96
CA CYS A 123 24.82 -2.50 -0.77
C CYS A 123 23.98 -1.23 -0.78
N GLN A 124 24.47 -0.16 -1.39
CA GLN A 124 23.77 1.11 -1.56
C GLN A 124 22.52 0.92 -2.44
N THR A 125 22.65 0.22 -3.57
CA THR A 125 21.51 -0.09 -4.45
C THR A 125 20.43 -0.91 -3.74
N ILE A 126 20.81 -1.90 -2.92
CA ILE A 126 19.87 -2.70 -2.13
C ILE A 126 19.11 -1.82 -1.12
N PHE A 127 19.82 -0.93 -0.45
CA PHE A 127 19.21 -0.01 0.50
C PHE A 127 18.24 0.97 -0.19
N GLU A 128 18.58 1.49 -1.36
CA GLU A 128 17.73 2.37 -2.16
C GLU A 128 16.45 1.65 -2.62
N ILE A 129 16.55 0.41 -3.10
CA ILE A 129 15.40 -0.40 -3.48
C ILE A 129 14.48 -0.64 -2.28
N ALA A 130 15.04 -0.99 -1.14
CA ALA A 130 14.28 -1.27 0.07
C ALA A 130 13.57 0.00 0.59
N THR A 131 14.25 1.15 0.61
CA THR A 131 13.66 2.42 1.06
C THR A 131 12.61 2.93 0.09
N ALA A 132 12.81 2.82 -1.22
CA ALA A 132 11.85 3.22 -2.23
C ALA A 132 10.57 2.36 -2.16
N SER A 133 10.70 1.05 -2.02
CA SER A 133 9.55 0.14 -1.87
C SER A 133 8.80 0.37 -0.55
N ALA A 134 9.51 0.63 0.54
CA ALA A 134 8.89 0.98 1.83
C ALA A 134 8.15 2.32 1.76
N ALA A 135 8.73 3.34 1.17
CA ALA A 135 8.11 4.65 1.00
C ALA A 135 6.83 4.55 0.14
N SER A 136 6.88 3.83 -0.98
CA SER A 136 5.73 3.62 -1.87
C SER A 136 4.59 2.88 -1.16
N MET A 137 4.89 1.85 -0.37
CA MET A 137 3.92 1.15 0.46
C MET A 137 3.29 2.07 1.51
N LEU A 138 4.09 2.88 2.22
CA LEU A 138 3.60 3.78 3.26
C LEU A 138 2.67 4.85 2.69
N ILE A 139 3.02 5.45 1.56
CA ILE A 139 2.18 6.43 0.86
C ILE A 139 0.85 5.79 0.47
N SER A 140 0.89 4.58 -0.08
CA SER A 140 -0.32 3.86 -0.47
C SER A 140 -1.18 3.47 0.75
N LEU A 141 -0.57 3.07 1.87
CA LEU A 141 -1.29 2.84 3.13
C LEU A 141 -2.00 4.10 3.63
N MET A 142 -1.38 5.28 3.53
CA MET A 142 -2.04 6.54 3.89
C MET A 142 -3.30 6.77 3.05
N MET A 143 -3.22 6.53 1.73
CA MET A 143 -4.38 6.61 0.83
C MET A 143 -5.49 5.63 1.23
N VAL A 144 -5.12 4.39 1.54
CA VAL A 144 -6.07 3.36 2.00
C VAL A 144 -6.73 3.75 3.32
N PHE A 145 -5.99 4.31 4.27
CA PHE A 145 -6.57 4.76 5.54
C PHE A 145 -7.57 5.92 5.37
N LEU A 146 -7.38 6.78 4.37
CA LEU A 146 -8.36 7.81 4.02
C LEU A 146 -9.63 7.22 3.37
N ALA A 147 -9.48 6.17 2.59
CA ALA A 147 -10.59 5.51 1.89
C ALA A 147 -11.39 4.55 2.79
N GLN A 148 -10.76 3.89 3.76
CA GLN A 148 -11.42 2.87 4.61
C GLN A 148 -12.71 3.37 5.30
N PRO A 149 -12.79 4.58 5.89
CA PRO A 149 -14.04 5.05 6.50
C PRO A 149 -15.21 5.12 5.51
N LEU A 150 -14.93 5.37 4.22
CA LEU A 150 -15.95 5.41 3.17
C LEU A 150 -16.58 4.03 2.96
N PHE A 151 -15.76 2.96 2.98
CA PHE A 151 -16.24 1.58 2.83
C PHE A 151 -17.15 1.16 3.99
N PHE A 152 -16.87 1.63 5.20
CA PHE A 152 -17.74 1.36 6.35
C PHE A 152 -19.04 2.17 6.31
N ARG A 153 -19.06 3.33 5.65
CA ARG A 153 -20.23 4.21 5.58
C ARG A 153 -21.18 3.87 4.43
N PHE A 154 -20.65 3.77 3.21
CA PHE A 154 -21.45 3.74 1.97
C PHE A 154 -21.63 2.33 1.39
N GLY A 155 -20.93 1.33 1.91
CA GLY A 155 -20.89 -0.01 1.31
C GLY A 155 -19.93 -0.09 0.12
N HIS A 156 -19.74 -1.31 -0.43
CA HIS A 156 -18.64 -1.58 -1.36
C HIS A 156 -18.71 -0.77 -2.66
N MET A 157 -19.85 -0.76 -3.36
CA MET A 157 -19.93 -0.18 -4.72
C MET A 157 -19.85 1.35 -4.73
N GLU A 158 -20.51 2.00 -3.79
CA GLU A 158 -20.47 3.47 -3.68
C GLU A 158 -19.13 3.94 -3.14
N ALA A 159 -18.59 3.25 -2.13
CA ALA A 159 -17.28 3.54 -1.59
C ALA A 159 -16.17 3.36 -2.63
N LEU A 160 -16.27 2.35 -3.51
CA LEU A 160 -15.31 2.14 -4.60
C LEU A 160 -15.30 3.35 -5.55
N ARG A 161 -16.46 3.85 -5.97
CA ARG A 161 -16.55 5.03 -6.85
C ARG A 161 -15.95 6.27 -6.18
N LEU A 162 -16.28 6.48 -4.91
CA LEU A 162 -15.75 7.61 -4.13
C LEU A 162 -14.24 7.50 -3.90
N SER A 163 -13.73 6.30 -3.63
CA SER A 163 -12.29 6.07 -3.43
C SER A 163 -11.50 6.31 -4.71
N VAL A 164 -12.01 5.88 -5.88
CA VAL A 164 -11.39 6.17 -7.17
C VAL A 164 -11.34 7.68 -7.43
N GLY A 165 -12.42 8.40 -7.17
CA GLY A 165 -12.47 9.85 -7.27
C GLY A 165 -11.47 10.54 -6.33
N LEU A 166 -11.38 10.07 -5.08
CA LEU A 166 -10.42 10.57 -4.10
C LEU A 166 -8.97 10.33 -4.54
N PHE A 167 -8.65 9.14 -5.03
CA PHE A 167 -7.30 8.82 -5.51
C PHE A 167 -6.92 9.61 -6.76
N ALA A 168 -7.86 9.80 -7.69
CA ALA A 168 -7.65 10.65 -8.86
C ALA A 168 -7.38 12.11 -8.47
N LEU A 169 -8.17 12.66 -7.54
CA LEU A 169 -7.98 14.02 -7.05
C LEU A 169 -6.63 14.19 -6.34
N LEU A 170 -6.25 13.26 -5.47
CA LEU A 170 -4.96 13.28 -4.79
C LEU A 170 -3.82 13.11 -5.79
N GLY A 171 -3.97 12.25 -6.80
CA GLY A 171 -3.00 12.10 -7.89
C GLY A 171 -2.82 13.39 -8.70
N CYS A 172 -3.90 14.09 -9.03
CA CYS A 172 -3.82 15.39 -9.71
C CYS A 172 -3.15 16.45 -8.83
N LEU A 173 -3.44 16.46 -7.52
CA LEU A 173 -2.80 17.39 -6.58
C LEU A 173 -1.31 17.10 -6.44
N THR A 174 -0.89 15.85 -6.38
CA THR A 174 0.54 15.48 -6.32
C THR A 174 1.27 15.87 -7.61
N MET A 175 0.66 15.62 -8.76
CA MET A 175 1.23 16.05 -10.05
C MET A 175 1.34 17.58 -10.15
N ALA A 176 0.32 18.32 -9.69
CA ALA A 176 0.37 19.78 -9.62
C ALA A 176 1.44 20.29 -8.65
N ALA A 177 1.63 19.63 -7.50
CA ALA A 177 2.66 19.97 -6.53
C ALA A 177 4.09 19.68 -7.05
N LEU A 178 4.24 18.64 -7.87
CA LEU A 178 5.53 18.25 -8.48
C LEU A 178 5.84 19.03 -9.78
N SER A 179 4.92 19.88 -10.25
CA SER A 179 5.19 20.71 -11.43
C SER A 179 6.36 21.66 -11.17
N SER A 180 7.22 21.84 -12.18
CA SER A 180 8.50 22.54 -12.10
C SER A 180 8.42 24.02 -11.68
N SER A 181 7.20 24.58 -11.57
CA SER A 181 6.95 25.95 -11.14
C SER A 181 6.80 26.14 -9.62
N ASN A 182 6.73 25.06 -8.85
CA ASN A 182 6.50 25.14 -7.41
C ASN A 182 7.78 25.06 -6.59
N PRO A 183 7.94 25.87 -5.53
CA PRO A 183 9.09 25.78 -4.63
C PRO A 183 9.20 24.42 -3.92
N ILE A 184 8.09 23.71 -3.75
CA ILE A 184 8.05 22.37 -3.16
C ILE A 184 8.73 21.35 -4.09
N SER A 185 8.51 21.47 -5.41
CA SER A 185 9.16 20.58 -6.39
C SER A 185 10.67 20.80 -6.42
N ASN A 186 11.12 22.04 -6.35
CA ASN A 186 12.55 22.38 -6.32
C ASN A 186 13.21 21.85 -5.05
N TRP A 187 12.53 21.93 -3.91
CA TRP A 187 13.00 21.37 -2.63
C TRP A 187 13.05 19.84 -2.69
N LEU A 188 12.01 19.18 -3.21
CA LEU A 188 12.00 17.74 -3.40
C LEU A 188 13.07 17.27 -4.38
N MET A 189 13.27 18.00 -5.49
CA MET A 189 14.32 17.71 -6.46
C MET A 189 15.72 17.95 -5.89
N SER A 190 15.91 18.91 -5.01
CA SER A 190 17.20 19.11 -4.32
C SER A 190 17.54 17.95 -3.38
N ILE A 191 16.52 17.28 -2.80
CA ILE A 191 16.72 16.09 -1.97
C ILE A 191 16.89 14.84 -2.83
N ALA A 192 16.14 14.74 -3.95
CA ALA A 192 16.15 13.56 -4.83
C ALA A 192 17.24 13.63 -5.92
N GLY A 193 17.68 14.81 -6.33
CA GLY A 193 18.60 15.01 -7.46
C GLY A 193 20.10 14.97 -7.12
N GLY A 194 20.47 14.93 -5.82
CA GLY A 194 21.80 14.56 -5.36
C GLY A 194 21.76 13.09 -4.88
N ASN A 195 22.88 12.40 -4.84
CA ASN A 195 22.94 11.10 -4.14
C ASN A 195 22.52 11.33 -2.68
N PRO A 196 21.27 11.11 -2.30
CA PRO A 196 20.81 11.42 -0.95
C PRO A 196 21.52 10.50 0.02
N ASP A 197 22.11 11.07 1.06
CA ASP A 197 22.69 10.27 2.14
C ASP A 197 21.67 9.25 2.63
N PRO A 198 22.06 7.98 2.81
CA PRO A 198 21.16 6.93 3.29
C PRO A 198 20.48 7.29 4.62
N ALA A 199 21.12 8.13 5.44
CA ALA A 199 20.54 8.66 6.66
C ALA A 199 19.32 9.57 6.39
N VAL A 200 19.38 10.42 5.37
CA VAL A 200 18.27 11.32 4.99
C VAL A 200 17.07 10.53 4.47
N LEU A 201 17.32 9.52 3.61
CA LEU A 201 16.27 8.62 3.13
C LEU A 201 15.61 7.86 4.28
N GLY A 202 16.40 7.35 5.22
CA GLY A 202 15.89 6.67 6.41
C GLY A 202 15.03 7.59 7.28
N CYS A 203 15.45 8.83 7.50
CA CYS A 203 14.68 9.83 8.26
C CYS A 203 13.36 10.18 7.56
N LEU A 204 13.36 10.33 6.22
CA LEU A 204 12.14 10.58 5.45
C LEU A 204 11.16 9.41 5.56
N CYS A 205 11.63 8.18 5.38
CA CYS A 205 10.79 6.99 5.55
C CYS A 205 10.21 6.90 6.98
N ALA A 206 11.01 7.19 8.01
CA ALA A 206 10.54 7.21 9.38
C ALA A 206 9.46 8.29 9.60
N GLY A 207 9.63 9.49 9.04
CA GLY A 207 8.64 10.57 9.09
C GLY A 207 7.32 10.17 8.43
N ILE A 208 7.38 9.57 7.24
CA ILE A 208 6.20 9.06 6.53
C ILE A 208 5.52 7.95 7.35
N ALA A 209 6.29 7.06 7.97
CA ALA A 209 5.74 5.99 8.82
C ALA A 209 4.99 6.55 10.04
N VAL A 210 5.51 7.56 10.71
CA VAL A 210 4.83 8.23 11.84
C VAL A 210 3.53 8.87 11.38
N LEU A 211 3.53 9.56 10.22
CA LEU A 211 2.31 10.13 9.63
C LEU A 211 1.29 9.05 9.28
N ALA A 212 1.72 7.94 8.69
CA ALA A 212 0.84 6.81 8.36
C ALA A 212 0.20 6.20 9.62
N LEU A 213 0.96 6.05 10.71
CA LEU A 213 0.43 5.57 11.99
C LEU A 213 -0.58 6.55 12.61
N ALA A 214 -0.31 7.84 12.55
CA ALA A 214 -1.25 8.87 13.02
C ALA A 214 -2.56 8.84 12.21
N LEU A 215 -2.48 8.77 10.89
CA LEU A 215 -3.63 8.64 10.01
C LEU A 215 -4.39 7.33 10.26
N CYS A 216 -3.71 6.22 10.49
CA CYS A 216 -4.32 4.95 10.86
C CYS A 216 -5.15 5.08 12.15
N ALA A 217 -4.61 5.72 13.18
CA ALA A 217 -5.30 5.93 14.46
C ALA A 217 -6.54 6.82 14.27
N ILE A 218 -6.42 7.93 13.56
CA ILE A 218 -7.54 8.84 13.26
C ILE A 218 -8.61 8.10 12.44
N SER A 219 -8.22 7.44 11.37
CA SER A 219 -9.12 6.70 10.50
C SER A 219 -9.86 5.58 11.23
N CYS A 220 -9.16 4.83 12.09
CA CYS A 220 -9.76 3.78 12.92
C CYS A 220 -10.81 4.36 13.89
N THR A 221 -10.54 5.52 14.51
CA THR A 221 -11.51 6.18 15.41
C THR A 221 -12.73 6.69 14.65
N VAL A 222 -12.55 7.26 13.47
CA VAL A 222 -13.64 7.71 12.59
C VAL A 222 -14.48 6.51 12.15
N SER A 223 -13.85 5.46 11.65
CA SER A 223 -14.51 4.23 11.20
C SER A 223 -15.34 3.59 12.32
N THR A 224 -14.83 3.58 13.55
CA THR A 224 -15.57 3.02 14.70
C THR A 224 -16.80 3.84 15.05
N LYS A 225 -16.75 5.17 14.93
CA LYS A 225 -17.92 6.05 15.15
C LYS A 225 -18.97 5.84 14.04
N VAL A 226 -18.53 5.81 12.79
CA VAL A 226 -19.40 5.62 11.61
C VAL A 226 -20.11 4.27 11.66
N TYR A 227 -19.38 3.20 11.96
CA TYR A 227 -19.94 1.84 11.99
C TYR A 227 -20.91 1.61 13.15
N ARG A 228 -20.82 2.41 14.23
CA ARG A 228 -21.78 2.34 15.34
C ARG A 228 -23.16 2.88 14.99
N VAL A 229 -23.22 3.87 14.12
CA VAL A 229 -24.47 4.57 13.72
C VAL A 229 -25.18 3.84 12.58
N ARG A 230 -24.48 2.90 11.92
CA ARG A 230 -25.06 2.14 10.81
C ARG A 230 -25.94 1.01 11.36
N ASP A 231 -27.23 1.07 11.03
CA ASP A 231 -28.18 -0.02 11.23
C ASP A 231 -27.93 -1.09 10.16
N LEU A 232 -27.60 -2.31 10.60
CA LEU A 232 -27.30 -3.48 9.76
C LEU A 232 -28.51 -4.42 9.69
#